data_cfb3d47e28d069fb3090eddd40fdff29
#
_entry.id   cfb3d47e28d069fb3090eddd40fdff29
#
_cell.length_a   1.000
_cell.length_b   1.000
_cell.length_c   1.000
_cell.angle_alpha   90.00
_cell.angle_beta   90.00
_cell.angle_gamma   90.00
#
_symmetry.space_group_name_H-M   'P 1'
#
loop_
_entity.id
_entity.type
_entity.pdbx_description
1 polymer ?
#
loop_
_entity_poly.entity_id
_entity_poly.type
_entity_poly.pdbx_seq_one_letter_code
_entity_poly.pdbx_strand_id
1 'polypeptide(L)'
;MAKHVAEAPADGHQLVDRPFRSDIPGPIFDRIQDGVVRTVYRNLAFWKSPFDIAIYLQLLSRLRPRTVIEIGTKAGGSALWFADMMTAQGAESPAVISVDIRPCVTFTDPRIAFLKGDAKALAEVLTDQLMSQLVRPLLVVEDSSHMYTECMSVLSFFHPHLSSGDYIVVEDGIVSQLTDPAYLNYKDGPNRAVADFLARQGDDYEIDSALCDLYGHNVTYNPNGWLRRR
;
A
#
# COMPACT_ATOMS: atom_id res chain seq x y z
N MET A 1 -38.11 -17.99 -7.80
CA MET A 1 -37.06 -18.45 -6.86
C MET A 1 -36.28 -17.25 -6.38
N ALA A 2 -36.62 -16.75 -5.19
CA ALA A 2 -35.97 -15.59 -4.59
C ALA A 2 -34.62 -16.04 -3.99
N LYS A 3 -33.52 -15.41 -4.41
CA LYS A 3 -32.22 -15.59 -3.77
C LYS A 3 -32.22 -14.83 -2.44
N HIS A 4 -32.10 -15.57 -1.35
CA HIS A 4 -31.82 -14.99 -0.05
C HIS A 4 -30.49 -14.24 -0.13
N VAL A 5 -30.57 -12.93 0.05
CA VAL A 5 -29.41 -12.09 0.41
C VAL A 5 -29.21 -12.32 1.91
N ALA A 6 -28.13 -12.96 2.29
CA ALA A 6 -27.74 -13.07 3.70
C ALA A 6 -27.36 -11.67 4.20
N GLU A 7 -28.05 -11.19 5.22
CA GLU A 7 -27.68 -10.00 5.98
C GLU A 7 -26.34 -10.25 6.66
N ALA A 8 -25.42 -9.28 6.52
CA ALA A 8 -24.12 -9.29 7.22
C ALA A 8 -24.37 -9.09 8.73
N PRO A 9 -23.70 -9.83 9.62
CA PRO A 9 -23.81 -9.61 11.05
C PRO A 9 -23.13 -8.30 11.46
N ALA A 10 -23.88 -7.49 12.18
CA ALA A 10 -23.38 -6.31 12.85
C ALA A 10 -22.74 -6.73 14.17
N ASP A 11 -21.39 -6.84 14.23
CA ASP A 11 -20.65 -6.80 15.49
C ASP A 11 -19.18 -6.47 15.23
N GLY A 12 -18.68 -5.43 15.91
CA GLY A 12 -17.40 -4.74 15.69
C GLY A 12 -16.12 -5.47 16.14
N HIS A 13 -16.05 -6.82 16.03
CA HIS A 13 -14.85 -7.60 16.37
C HIS A 13 -14.37 -8.54 15.25
N GLN A 14 -14.76 -8.32 14.01
CA GLN A 14 -14.55 -9.26 12.89
C GLN A 14 -13.16 -9.24 12.25
N LEU A 15 -12.22 -8.40 12.66
CA LEU A 15 -10.93 -8.22 11.97
C LEU A 15 -9.84 -9.25 12.35
N VAL A 16 -10.03 -10.03 13.41
CA VAL A 16 -9.01 -10.97 13.92
C VAL A 16 -9.02 -12.34 13.21
N ASP A 17 -10.09 -12.69 12.51
CA ASP A 17 -10.27 -14.03 11.92
C ASP A 17 -9.86 -14.16 10.45
N ARG A 18 -9.46 -13.06 9.77
CA ARG A 18 -9.07 -13.12 8.38
C ARG A 18 -7.58 -13.47 8.24
N PRO A 19 -7.23 -14.68 7.72
CA PRO A 19 -5.84 -15.09 7.59
C PRO A 19 -5.10 -14.21 6.57
N PHE A 20 -3.82 -13.93 6.86
CA PHE A 20 -2.94 -13.18 5.95
C PHE A 20 -2.33 -14.06 4.84
N ARG A 21 -2.63 -15.34 4.85
CA ARG A 21 -2.12 -16.26 3.83
C ARG A 21 -2.88 -16.10 2.53
N SER A 22 -2.13 -16.09 1.42
CA SER A 22 -2.67 -16.13 0.06
C SER A 22 -3.04 -17.54 -0.39
N ASP A 23 -4.00 -17.63 -1.33
CA ASP A 23 -4.31 -18.88 -2.05
C ASP A 23 -3.16 -19.33 -2.97
N ILE A 24 -2.24 -18.43 -3.35
CA ILE A 24 -1.09 -18.78 -4.18
C ILE A 24 -0.02 -19.48 -3.32
N PRO A 25 0.43 -20.70 -3.70
CA PRO A 25 1.52 -21.37 -2.99
C PRO A 25 2.85 -20.61 -3.07
N GLY A 26 3.63 -20.63 -1.96
CA GLY A 26 4.92 -19.95 -1.85
C GLY A 26 5.87 -20.18 -3.03
N PRO A 27 6.10 -21.42 -3.52
CA PRO A 27 6.98 -21.66 -4.69
C PRO A 27 6.51 -21.02 -6.00
N ILE A 28 5.22 -20.67 -6.11
CA ILE A 28 4.71 -19.91 -7.26
C ILE A 28 5.01 -18.43 -7.05
N PHE A 29 4.84 -17.92 -5.83
CA PHE A 29 5.23 -16.55 -5.49
C PHE A 29 6.72 -16.28 -5.72
N ASP A 30 7.62 -17.23 -5.39
CA ASP A 30 9.06 -17.08 -5.67
C ASP A 30 9.32 -16.85 -7.17
N ARG A 31 8.64 -17.59 -8.05
CA ARG A 31 8.76 -17.40 -9.51
C ARG A 31 8.20 -16.06 -9.98
N ILE A 32 7.09 -15.61 -9.37
CA ILE A 32 6.51 -14.29 -9.66
C ILE A 32 7.49 -13.22 -9.20
N GLN A 33 8.09 -13.37 -8.02
CA GLN A 33 9.08 -12.44 -7.46
C GLN A 33 10.31 -12.30 -8.37
N ASP A 34 10.80 -13.39 -8.96
CA ASP A 34 11.85 -13.36 -9.98
C ASP A 34 11.49 -12.46 -11.18
N GLY A 35 10.22 -12.39 -11.52
CA GLY A 35 9.69 -11.51 -12.55
C GLY A 35 9.59 -10.05 -12.06
N VAL A 36 9.06 -9.86 -10.86
CA VAL A 36 8.83 -8.55 -10.25
C VAL A 36 10.12 -7.75 -10.16
N VAL A 37 11.21 -8.35 -9.65
CA VAL A 37 12.51 -7.66 -9.51
C VAL A 37 13.16 -7.26 -10.83
N ARG A 38 12.66 -7.77 -11.95
CA ARG A 38 13.09 -7.42 -13.32
C ARG A 38 12.14 -6.47 -14.04
N THR A 39 10.99 -6.19 -13.42
CA THR A 39 9.99 -5.32 -14.03
C THR A 39 10.48 -3.87 -14.02
N VAL A 40 10.29 -3.19 -15.15
CA VAL A 40 10.66 -1.79 -15.34
C VAL A 40 9.46 -0.99 -15.85
N TYR A 41 9.38 0.27 -15.43
CA TYR A 41 8.47 1.26 -15.97
C TYR A 41 9.27 2.47 -16.46
N ARG A 42 9.15 2.82 -17.73
CA ARG A 42 9.94 3.91 -18.37
C ARG A 42 11.44 3.84 -18.06
N ASN A 43 12.00 2.63 -18.12
CA ASN A 43 13.40 2.30 -17.80
C ASN A 43 13.80 2.49 -16.32
N LEU A 44 12.86 2.66 -15.42
CA LEU A 44 13.08 2.69 -13.97
C LEU A 44 12.65 1.36 -13.35
N ALA A 45 13.33 0.92 -12.29
CA ALA A 45 12.91 -0.25 -11.52
C ALA A 45 11.46 -0.02 -11.01
N PHE A 46 10.59 -0.99 -11.27
CA PHE A 46 9.17 -0.95 -10.91
C PHE A 46 8.77 -2.29 -10.31
N TRP A 47 9.00 -2.46 -9.03
CA TRP A 47 8.89 -3.75 -8.36
C TRP A 47 7.50 -3.96 -7.73
N LYS A 48 6.47 -3.79 -8.53
CA LYS A 48 5.09 -4.10 -8.15
C LYS A 48 4.68 -5.44 -8.74
N SER A 49 3.93 -6.23 -7.98
CA SER A 49 3.40 -7.49 -8.50
C SER A 49 2.39 -7.25 -9.62
N PRO A 50 2.25 -8.18 -10.59
CA PRO A 50 1.27 -8.05 -11.66
C PRO A 50 -0.17 -7.97 -11.14
N PHE A 51 -0.47 -8.62 -10.01
CA PHE A 51 -1.78 -8.54 -9.37
C PHE A 51 -2.01 -7.14 -8.79
N ASP A 52 -1.02 -6.59 -8.08
CA ASP A 52 -1.16 -5.31 -7.42
C ASP A 52 -1.22 -4.15 -8.41
N ILE A 53 -0.53 -4.23 -9.55
CA ILE A 53 -0.71 -3.27 -10.64
C ILE A 53 -2.19 -3.21 -11.05
N ALA A 54 -2.83 -4.36 -11.25
CA ALA A 54 -4.24 -4.40 -11.63
C ALA A 54 -5.17 -3.97 -10.47
N ILE A 55 -4.86 -4.35 -9.23
CA ILE A 55 -5.62 -3.92 -8.04
C ILE A 55 -5.50 -2.40 -7.85
N TYR A 56 -4.30 -1.83 -7.98
CA TYR A 56 -4.11 -0.38 -7.95
C TYR A 56 -4.91 0.33 -9.05
N LEU A 57 -4.98 -0.20 -10.27
CA LEU A 57 -5.81 0.39 -11.33
C LEU A 57 -7.29 0.45 -10.91
N GLN A 58 -7.81 -0.60 -10.25
CA GLN A 58 -9.17 -0.59 -9.72
C GLN A 58 -9.32 0.44 -8.60
N LEU A 59 -8.37 0.46 -7.65
CA LEU A 59 -8.40 1.43 -6.56
C LEU A 59 -8.33 2.86 -7.07
N LEU A 60 -7.39 3.19 -7.94
CA LEU A 60 -7.22 4.52 -8.51
C LEU A 60 -8.47 4.98 -9.26
N SER A 61 -9.10 4.09 -10.05
CA SER A 61 -10.33 4.38 -10.78
C SER A 61 -11.52 4.69 -9.85
N ARG A 62 -11.62 3.97 -8.72
CA ARG A 62 -12.69 4.11 -7.73
C ARG A 62 -12.46 5.30 -6.80
N LEU A 63 -11.26 5.40 -6.23
CA LEU A 63 -10.88 6.42 -5.25
C LEU A 63 -10.67 7.79 -5.91
N ARG A 64 -10.07 7.81 -7.12
CA ARG A 64 -9.63 9.02 -7.82
C ARG A 64 -8.80 9.91 -6.90
N PRO A 65 -7.70 9.43 -6.34
CA PRO A 65 -6.91 10.19 -5.40
C PRO A 65 -6.39 11.46 -6.05
N ARG A 66 -6.32 12.54 -5.28
CA ARG A 66 -5.71 13.79 -5.71
C ARG A 66 -4.27 13.87 -5.27
N THR A 67 -3.94 13.15 -4.20
CA THR A 67 -2.57 13.02 -3.70
C THR A 67 -2.27 11.55 -3.38
N VAL A 68 -1.12 11.07 -3.86
CA VAL A 68 -0.51 9.80 -3.46
C VAL A 68 0.72 10.12 -2.61
N ILE A 69 0.85 9.46 -1.46
CA ILE A 69 2.05 9.56 -0.61
C ILE A 69 2.65 8.16 -0.54
N GLU A 70 3.86 8.01 -1.06
CA GLU A 70 4.60 6.76 -1.06
C GLU A 70 5.77 6.85 -0.08
N ILE A 71 5.89 5.87 0.79
CA ILE A 71 7.04 5.70 1.69
C ILE A 71 7.84 4.51 1.18
N GLY A 72 9.03 4.80 0.61
CA GLY A 72 9.85 3.85 -0.13
C GLY A 72 9.96 4.23 -1.61
N THR A 73 10.82 5.20 -1.93
CA THR A 73 10.98 5.74 -3.30
C THR A 73 11.85 4.87 -4.18
N LYS A 74 12.95 4.35 -3.60
CA LYS A 74 14.00 3.68 -4.38
C LYS A 74 14.43 4.49 -5.62
N ALA A 75 14.14 4.00 -6.83
CA ALA A 75 14.45 4.69 -8.10
C ALA A 75 13.32 5.58 -8.64
N GLY A 76 12.17 5.64 -7.95
CA GLY A 76 11.03 6.47 -8.31
C GLY A 76 10.13 5.90 -9.41
N GLY A 77 10.29 4.62 -9.77
CA GLY A 77 9.48 4.00 -10.84
C GLY A 77 8.00 3.91 -10.49
N SER A 78 7.66 3.57 -9.25
CA SER A 78 6.29 3.52 -8.73
C SER A 78 5.69 4.92 -8.60
N ALA A 79 6.45 5.89 -8.07
CA ALA A 79 6.01 7.28 -7.99
C ALA A 79 5.63 7.84 -9.38
N LEU A 80 6.47 7.58 -10.39
CA LEU A 80 6.19 7.99 -11.77
C LEU A 80 4.97 7.27 -12.33
N TRP A 81 4.83 5.97 -12.06
CA TRP A 81 3.66 5.20 -12.48
C TRP A 81 2.37 5.74 -11.87
N PHE A 82 2.35 6.05 -10.57
CA PHE A 82 1.18 6.66 -9.92
C PHE A 82 0.83 8.00 -10.57
N ALA A 83 1.80 8.89 -10.79
CA ALA A 83 1.57 10.17 -11.43
C ALA A 83 0.98 10.02 -12.84
N ASP A 84 1.48 9.06 -13.63
CA ASP A 84 0.99 8.78 -14.98
C ASP A 84 -0.41 8.17 -14.96
N MET A 85 -0.69 7.24 -14.05
CA MET A 85 -2.02 6.61 -13.93
C MET A 85 -3.08 7.60 -13.44
N MET A 86 -2.76 8.46 -12.47
CA MET A 86 -3.66 9.53 -12.04
C MET A 86 -3.99 10.48 -13.22
N THR A 87 -2.98 10.87 -13.99
CA THR A 87 -3.17 11.71 -15.19
C THR A 87 -4.04 10.99 -16.24
N ALA A 88 -3.74 9.72 -16.51
CA ALA A 88 -4.49 8.92 -17.49
C ALA A 88 -5.98 8.75 -17.09
N GLN A 89 -6.28 8.81 -15.79
CA GLN A 89 -7.64 8.74 -15.25
C GLN A 89 -8.30 10.13 -15.10
N GLY A 90 -7.70 11.17 -15.64
CA GLY A 90 -8.28 12.50 -15.73
C GLY A 90 -8.02 13.40 -14.52
N ALA A 91 -7.02 13.10 -13.66
CA ALA A 91 -6.61 14.04 -12.65
C ALA A 91 -5.95 15.27 -13.30
N GLU A 92 -6.51 16.46 -13.10
CA GLU A 92 -6.00 17.71 -13.67
C GLU A 92 -4.65 18.12 -13.07
N SER A 93 -4.46 17.88 -11.78
CA SER A 93 -3.25 18.24 -11.03
C SER A 93 -2.89 17.11 -10.05
N PRO A 94 -2.45 15.96 -10.57
CA PRO A 94 -2.04 14.87 -9.69
C PRO A 94 -0.79 15.26 -8.90
N ALA A 95 -0.77 14.92 -7.62
CA ALA A 95 0.38 15.14 -6.75
C ALA A 95 0.85 13.80 -6.19
N VAL A 96 2.14 13.53 -6.33
CA VAL A 96 2.80 12.39 -5.69
C VAL A 96 3.88 12.93 -4.76
N ILE A 97 3.90 12.50 -3.52
CA ILE A 97 4.98 12.75 -2.57
C ILE A 97 5.62 11.40 -2.29
N SER A 98 6.89 11.25 -2.61
CA SER A 98 7.60 9.99 -2.39
C SER A 98 8.78 10.21 -1.45
N VAL A 99 8.79 9.48 -0.34
CA VAL A 99 9.75 9.65 0.78
C VAL A 99 10.64 8.41 0.85
N ASP A 100 11.95 8.62 0.96
CA ASP A 100 12.91 7.54 1.15
C ASP A 100 14.08 8.01 2.01
N ILE A 101 14.64 7.11 2.80
CA ILE A 101 15.84 7.39 3.60
C ILE A 101 17.07 7.62 2.72
N ARG A 102 17.11 7.02 1.53
CA ARG A 102 18.18 7.14 0.51
C ARG A 102 17.58 7.12 -0.91
N PRO A 103 16.88 8.17 -1.33
CA PRO A 103 16.31 8.20 -2.67
C PRO A 103 17.42 8.11 -3.73
N CYS A 104 17.27 7.16 -4.66
CA CYS A 104 18.21 6.95 -5.77
C CYS A 104 17.62 7.47 -7.10
N VAL A 105 16.90 8.57 -7.04
CA VAL A 105 16.16 9.13 -8.18
C VAL A 105 17.12 9.92 -9.09
N THR A 106 17.03 9.70 -10.40
CA THR A 106 17.86 10.34 -11.44
C THR A 106 17.07 11.22 -12.40
N PHE A 107 15.81 11.47 -12.12
CA PHE A 107 14.92 12.31 -12.94
C PHE A 107 14.12 13.29 -12.08
N THR A 108 13.46 14.23 -12.72
CA THR A 108 12.49 15.13 -12.11
C THR A 108 11.17 15.07 -12.88
N ASP A 109 10.06 15.19 -12.17
CA ASP A 109 8.72 15.33 -12.75
C ASP A 109 7.96 16.36 -11.93
N PRO A 110 7.31 17.37 -12.54
CA PRO A 110 6.64 18.45 -11.80
C PRO A 110 5.46 17.95 -10.94
N ARG A 111 4.99 16.74 -11.16
CA ARG A 111 3.91 16.12 -10.40
C ARG A 111 4.41 15.39 -9.16
N ILE A 112 5.73 15.23 -9.00
CA ILE A 112 6.33 14.38 -7.97
C ILE A 112 7.30 15.17 -7.12
N ALA A 113 7.08 15.18 -5.81
CA ALA A 113 8.02 15.67 -4.82
C ALA A 113 8.78 14.48 -4.20
N PHE A 114 10.09 14.42 -4.44
CA PHE A 114 10.96 13.42 -3.81
C PHE A 114 11.59 14.01 -2.56
N LEU A 115 11.31 13.39 -1.42
CA LEU A 115 11.78 13.83 -0.11
C LEU A 115 12.72 12.80 0.51
N LYS A 116 13.78 13.27 1.15
CA LYS A 116 14.62 12.41 1.97
C LYS A 116 14.08 12.39 3.40
N GLY A 117 13.66 11.22 3.89
CA GLY A 117 13.11 11.05 5.24
C GLY A 117 13.13 9.60 5.70
N ASP A 118 13.10 9.39 7.01
CA ASP A 118 13.01 8.08 7.64
C ASP A 118 11.54 7.72 7.91
N ALA A 119 11.11 6.51 7.55
CA ALA A 119 9.78 5.98 7.84
C ALA A 119 9.42 6.03 9.35
N LYS A 120 10.42 6.02 10.22
CA LYS A 120 10.24 6.15 11.68
C LYS A 120 10.16 7.59 12.17
N ALA A 121 10.43 8.57 11.33
CA ALA A 121 10.48 9.99 11.69
C ALA A 121 9.79 10.87 10.64
N LEU A 122 8.66 10.41 10.08
CA LEU A 122 7.95 11.08 8.99
C LEU A 122 7.55 12.52 9.31
N ALA A 123 7.27 12.84 10.56
CA ALA A 123 6.94 14.21 10.99
C ALA A 123 8.04 15.24 10.69
N GLU A 124 9.31 14.81 10.51
CA GLU A 124 10.40 15.71 10.14
C GLU A 124 10.28 16.24 8.70
N VAL A 125 9.62 15.48 7.82
CA VAL A 125 9.49 15.81 6.38
C VAL A 125 8.04 16.00 5.94
N LEU A 126 7.09 15.29 6.54
CA LEU A 126 5.65 15.41 6.33
C LEU A 126 5.05 16.15 7.53
N THR A 127 5.33 17.45 7.64
CA THR A 127 4.86 18.27 8.74
C THR A 127 3.33 18.41 8.76
N ASP A 128 2.72 18.69 9.93
CA ASP A 128 1.28 18.93 10.04
C ASP A 128 0.80 20.03 9.08
N GLN A 129 1.62 21.07 8.87
CA GLN A 129 1.32 22.11 7.90
C GLN A 129 1.23 21.55 6.47
N LEU A 130 2.19 20.71 6.05
CA LEU A 130 2.15 20.07 4.73
C LEU A 130 0.93 19.16 4.63
N MET A 131 0.71 18.28 5.62
CA MET A 131 -0.39 17.34 5.63
C MET A 131 -1.76 18.02 5.54
N SER A 132 -1.93 19.18 6.21
CA SER A 132 -3.17 19.96 6.16
C SER A 132 -3.46 20.62 4.81
N GLN A 133 -2.46 20.76 3.95
CA GLN A 133 -2.58 21.38 2.62
C GLN A 133 -2.83 20.36 1.50
N LEU A 134 -2.72 19.05 1.80
CA LEU A 134 -2.88 18.02 0.78
C LEU A 134 -4.32 17.92 0.29
N VAL A 135 -4.45 17.78 -1.02
CA VAL A 135 -5.77 17.65 -1.67
C VAL A 135 -6.22 16.18 -1.60
N ARG A 136 -7.43 15.97 -1.10
CA ARG A 136 -8.05 14.64 -0.95
C ARG A 136 -8.92 14.26 -2.16
N PRO A 137 -9.19 12.93 -2.31
CA PRO A 137 -8.82 11.80 -1.44
C PRO A 137 -7.33 11.51 -1.44
N LEU A 138 -6.80 10.99 -0.30
CA LEU A 138 -5.43 10.54 -0.17
C LEU A 138 -5.32 9.03 -0.41
N LEU A 139 -4.24 8.63 -1.08
CA LEU A 139 -3.77 7.25 -1.10
C LEU A 139 -2.36 7.24 -0.51
N VAL A 140 -2.19 6.56 0.62
CA VAL A 140 -0.89 6.31 1.23
C VAL A 140 -0.42 4.91 0.86
N VAL A 141 0.84 4.77 0.48
CA VAL A 141 1.49 3.50 0.14
C VAL A 141 2.71 3.33 1.04
N GLU A 142 2.67 2.36 1.92
CA GLU A 142 3.80 1.95 2.76
C GLU A 142 4.55 0.82 2.05
N ASP A 143 5.70 1.14 1.48
CA ASP A 143 6.58 0.24 0.72
C ASP A 143 8.04 0.48 1.13
N SER A 144 8.29 0.64 2.44
CA SER A 144 9.60 1.03 2.94
C SER A 144 10.53 -0.18 3.12
N SER A 145 10.76 -0.59 4.36
CA SER A 145 11.73 -1.66 4.68
C SER A 145 11.10 -3.03 4.89
N HIS A 146 9.78 -3.14 4.84
CA HIS A 146 8.99 -4.36 5.14
C HIS A 146 9.22 -4.91 6.57
N MET A 147 9.78 -4.10 7.46
CA MET A 147 9.97 -4.47 8.86
C MET A 147 8.81 -3.97 9.70
N TYR A 148 8.45 -4.74 10.73
CA TYR A 148 7.34 -4.41 11.62
C TYR A 148 7.39 -2.99 12.18
N THR A 149 8.57 -2.54 12.62
CA THR A 149 8.74 -1.24 13.27
C THR A 149 8.48 -0.07 12.33
N GLU A 150 8.96 -0.15 11.11
CA GLU A 150 8.76 0.87 10.10
C GLU A 150 7.30 0.89 9.63
N CYS A 151 6.73 -0.25 9.28
CA CYS A 151 5.31 -0.35 8.90
C CYS A 151 4.38 0.19 9.99
N MET A 152 4.63 -0.18 11.27
CA MET A 152 3.84 0.33 12.40
C MET A 152 4.03 1.84 12.60
N SER A 153 5.24 2.37 12.41
CA SER A 153 5.50 3.81 12.50
C SER A 153 4.74 4.59 11.43
N VAL A 154 4.75 4.09 10.19
CA VAL A 154 4.00 4.69 9.07
C VAL A 154 2.49 4.66 9.35
N LEU A 155 1.94 3.52 9.74
CA LEU A 155 0.52 3.38 10.09
C LEU A 155 0.12 4.34 11.22
N SER A 156 0.94 4.42 12.28
CA SER A 156 0.69 5.30 13.42
C SER A 156 0.79 6.79 13.05
N PHE A 157 1.73 7.15 12.18
CA PHE A 157 1.88 8.52 11.70
C PHE A 157 0.67 8.95 10.88
N PHE A 158 0.22 8.13 9.92
CA PHE A 158 -0.88 8.52 9.05
C PHE A 158 -2.26 8.42 9.70
N HIS A 159 -2.43 7.63 10.77
CA HIS A 159 -3.72 7.45 11.42
C HIS A 159 -4.46 8.77 11.76
N PRO A 160 -3.84 9.78 12.42
CA PRO A 160 -4.51 11.05 12.69
C PRO A 160 -4.67 11.95 11.46
N HIS A 161 -3.96 11.67 10.37
CA HIS A 161 -3.98 12.49 9.15
C HIS A 161 -4.96 11.98 8.10
N LEU A 162 -5.44 10.73 8.17
CA LEU A 162 -6.39 10.17 7.23
C LEU A 162 -7.83 10.50 7.63
N SER A 163 -8.65 10.77 6.63
CA SER A 163 -10.09 11.03 6.76
C SER A 163 -10.91 9.92 6.12
N SER A 164 -12.19 9.83 6.49
CA SER A 164 -13.11 8.85 5.90
C SER A 164 -13.02 8.82 4.38
N GLY A 165 -12.85 7.64 3.84
CA GLY A 165 -12.71 7.37 2.41
C GLY A 165 -11.27 7.37 1.88
N ASP A 166 -10.28 7.89 2.62
CA ASP A 166 -8.86 7.75 2.26
C ASP A 166 -8.41 6.29 2.40
N TYR A 167 -7.29 5.97 1.75
CA TYR A 167 -6.68 4.64 1.82
C TYR A 167 -5.24 4.70 2.31
N ILE A 168 -4.86 3.66 3.05
CA ILE A 168 -3.47 3.30 3.30
C ILE A 168 -3.26 1.84 2.89
N VAL A 169 -2.26 1.60 2.03
CA VAL A 169 -1.86 0.28 1.59
C VAL A 169 -0.53 -0.06 2.23
N VAL A 170 -0.46 -1.21 2.90
CA VAL A 170 0.78 -1.76 3.44
C VAL A 170 1.24 -2.86 2.50
N GLU A 171 2.37 -2.63 1.83
CA GLU A 171 2.87 -3.53 0.80
C GLU A 171 3.73 -4.67 1.36
N ASP A 172 3.94 -5.63 0.50
CA ASP A 172 4.88 -6.75 0.65
C ASP A 172 4.66 -7.65 1.89
N GLY A 173 3.42 -7.73 2.41
CA GLY A 173 3.07 -8.74 3.39
C GLY A 173 3.33 -10.18 2.93
N ILE A 174 3.48 -10.37 1.61
CA ILE A 174 3.83 -11.64 0.99
C ILE A 174 5.22 -12.17 1.38
N VAL A 175 6.12 -11.31 1.88
CA VAL A 175 7.48 -11.71 2.29
C VAL A 175 7.47 -12.87 3.31
N SER A 176 6.39 -13.01 4.09
CA SER A 176 6.18 -14.11 5.03
C SER A 176 5.91 -15.47 4.36
N GLN A 177 5.63 -15.49 3.06
CA GLN A 177 5.29 -16.69 2.28
C GLN A 177 6.33 -16.99 1.18
N LEU A 178 7.29 -16.10 0.95
CA LEU A 178 8.42 -16.36 0.08
C LEU A 178 9.36 -17.38 0.72
N THR A 179 9.90 -18.31 -0.09
CA THR A 179 10.74 -19.39 0.41
C THR A 179 12.23 -19.13 0.23
N ASP A 180 12.61 -18.13 -0.56
CA ASP A 180 14.02 -17.74 -0.73
C ASP A 180 14.58 -17.20 0.60
N PRO A 181 15.76 -17.71 1.05
CA PRO A 181 16.44 -17.25 2.26
C PRO A 181 16.65 -15.74 2.36
N ALA A 182 16.73 -15.02 1.25
CA ALA A 182 16.88 -13.57 1.22
C ALA A 182 15.72 -12.82 1.93
N TYR A 183 14.52 -13.43 1.99
CA TYR A 183 13.33 -12.84 2.59
C TYR A 183 13.09 -13.21 4.05
N LEU A 184 13.83 -14.19 4.60
CA LEU A 184 13.61 -14.70 5.96
C LEU A 184 13.76 -13.63 7.07
N ASN A 185 14.55 -12.59 6.83
CA ASN A 185 14.76 -11.52 7.80
C ASN A 185 13.52 -10.64 8.02
N TYR A 186 12.62 -10.55 7.03
CA TYR A 186 11.39 -9.76 7.13
C TYR A 186 10.33 -10.42 8.01
N LYS A 187 10.40 -11.76 8.15
CA LYS A 187 9.43 -12.57 8.91
C LYS A 187 8.00 -12.28 8.40
N ASP A 188 7.14 -11.82 9.31
CA ASP A 188 5.77 -11.40 9.08
C ASP A 188 5.58 -9.89 9.27
N GLY A 189 6.66 -9.11 9.15
CA GLY A 189 6.71 -7.69 9.54
C GLY A 189 5.51 -6.86 9.09
N PRO A 190 5.21 -6.72 7.78
CA PRO A 190 4.06 -5.96 7.31
C PRO A 190 2.72 -6.53 7.80
N ASN A 191 2.52 -7.86 7.70
CA ASN A 191 1.28 -8.52 8.12
C ASN A 191 1.01 -8.34 9.61
N ARG A 192 2.04 -8.50 10.43
CA ARG A 192 1.95 -8.29 11.86
C ARG A 192 1.66 -6.83 12.21
N ALA A 193 2.27 -5.88 11.50
CA ALA A 193 2.00 -4.45 11.70
C ALA A 193 0.53 -4.13 11.39
N VAL A 194 -0.02 -4.64 10.29
CA VAL A 194 -1.44 -4.50 9.95
C VAL A 194 -2.33 -5.12 11.01
N ALA A 195 -2.04 -6.36 11.46
CA ALA A 195 -2.83 -7.04 12.47
C ALA A 195 -2.85 -6.28 13.81
N ASP A 196 -1.67 -5.88 14.31
CA ASP A 196 -1.53 -5.15 15.58
C ASP A 196 -2.14 -3.73 15.49
N PHE A 197 -2.05 -3.08 14.33
CA PHE A 197 -2.69 -1.79 14.09
C PHE A 197 -4.22 -1.91 14.11
N LEU A 198 -4.78 -2.85 13.38
CA LEU A 198 -6.23 -3.08 13.34
C LEU A 198 -6.79 -3.56 14.69
N ALA A 199 -6.01 -4.30 15.48
CA ALA A 199 -6.41 -4.65 16.85
C ALA A 199 -6.61 -3.42 17.76
N ARG A 200 -5.96 -2.29 17.44
CA ARG A 200 -6.04 -1.03 18.21
C ARG A 200 -6.98 -0.01 17.58
N GLN A 201 -7.08 -0.01 16.26
CA GLN A 201 -7.76 1.03 15.47
C GLN A 201 -8.79 0.47 14.49
N GLY A 202 -9.25 -0.77 14.71
CA GLY A 202 -10.17 -1.48 13.79
C GLY A 202 -11.52 -0.81 13.60
N ASP A 203 -11.97 -0.01 14.57
CA ASP A 203 -13.23 0.76 14.44
C ASP A 203 -13.09 1.87 13.38
N ASP A 204 -11.88 2.33 13.14
CA ASP A 204 -11.56 3.42 12.23
C ASP A 204 -11.20 2.96 10.82
N TYR A 205 -10.95 1.67 10.62
CA TYR A 205 -10.52 1.11 9.34
C TYR A 205 -11.31 -0.13 8.95
N GLU A 206 -11.33 -0.39 7.67
CA GLU A 206 -11.77 -1.67 7.13
C GLU A 206 -10.73 -2.24 6.16
N ILE A 207 -10.55 -3.54 6.18
CA ILE A 207 -9.84 -4.25 5.11
C ILE A 207 -10.76 -4.26 3.89
N ASP A 208 -10.32 -3.68 2.78
CA ASP A 208 -11.02 -3.79 1.51
C ASP A 208 -10.84 -5.20 0.93
N SER A 209 -11.66 -6.12 1.41
CA SER A 209 -11.62 -7.53 0.99
C SER A 209 -11.90 -7.70 -0.51
N ALA A 210 -12.67 -6.79 -1.12
CA ALA A 210 -12.93 -6.84 -2.55
C ALA A 210 -11.67 -6.58 -3.38
N LEU A 211 -10.73 -5.78 -2.86
CA LEU A 211 -9.40 -5.61 -3.47
C LEU A 211 -8.47 -6.77 -3.13
N CYS A 212 -8.41 -7.17 -1.85
CA CYS A 212 -7.57 -8.28 -1.42
C CYS A 212 -7.87 -9.58 -2.18
N ASP A 213 -9.14 -9.82 -2.49
CA ASP A 213 -9.64 -11.09 -3.06
C ASP A 213 -10.02 -10.98 -4.54
N LEU A 214 -9.60 -9.93 -5.23
CA LEU A 214 -9.97 -9.70 -6.63
C LEU A 214 -9.67 -10.92 -7.53
N TYR A 215 -8.63 -11.68 -7.21
CA TYR A 215 -8.18 -12.85 -7.96
C TYR A 215 -8.21 -14.16 -7.14
N GLY A 216 -8.79 -14.16 -5.96
CA GLY A 216 -8.80 -15.22 -4.97
C GLY A 216 -8.32 -14.70 -3.62
N HIS A 217 -8.48 -15.50 -2.55
CA HIS A 217 -8.18 -15.03 -1.20
C HIS A 217 -6.73 -14.53 -1.08
N ASN A 218 -6.59 -13.24 -0.84
CA ASN A 218 -5.30 -12.57 -0.73
C ASN A 218 -4.33 -12.86 -1.90
N VAL A 219 -4.84 -12.95 -3.14
CA VAL A 219 -4.01 -13.05 -4.36
C VAL A 219 -3.45 -11.67 -4.69
N THR A 220 -2.57 -11.20 -3.86
CA THR A 220 -1.90 -9.89 -3.84
C THR A 220 -0.58 -10.03 -3.08
N TYR A 221 0.38 -9.14 -3.29
CA TYR A 221 1.57 -9.04 -2.45
C TYR A 221 1.27 -8.37 -1.09
N ASN A 222 0.08 -7.76 -0.96
CA ASN A 222 -0.37 -6.99 0.18
C ASN A 222 -1.54 -7.70 0.90
N PRO A 223 -1.37 -8.93 1.42
CA PRO A 223 -2.48 -9.67 2.02
C PRO A 223 -3.07 -8.89 3.20
N ASN A 224 -4.39 -8.62 3.13
CA ASN A 224 -5.12 -7.77 4.10
C ASN A 224 -4.54 -6.35 4.27
N GLY A 225 -3.61 -5.92 3.41
CA GLY A 225 -2.92 -4.64 3.49
C GLY A 225 -3.65 -3.47 2.81
N TRP A 226 -4.81 -3.70 2.18
CA TRP A 226 -5.61 -2.66 1.52
C TRP A 226 -6.61 -2.09 2.51
N LEU A 227 -6.22 -1.01 3.23
CA LEU A 227 -7.00 -0.46 4.33
C LEU A 227 -7.70 0.83 3.92
N ARG A 228 -9.02 0.90 4.14
CA ARG A 228 -9.83 2.10 3.94
C ARG A 228 -10.15 2.74 5.28
N ARG A 229 -9.98 4.05 5.39
CA ARG A 229 -10.43 4.84 6.54
C ARG A 229 -11.97 4.96 6.51
N ARG A 230 -12.63 4.60 7.60
CA ARG A 230 -14.08 4.70 7.77
C ARG A 230 -14.57 6.13 8.02
#